data_f5774913923b12a0ea451205370aef4f
#
_entry.id   f5774913923b12a0ea451205370aef4f
#
_cell.length_a   1.000
_cell.length_b   1.000
_cell.length_c   1.000
_cell.angle_alpha   90.00
_cell.angle_beta   90.00
_cell.angle_gamma   90.00
#
_symmetry.space_group_name_H-M   'P 1'
#
loop_
_entity.id
_entity.type
_entity.pdbx_description
1 polymer ?
#
loop_
_entity_poly.entity_id
_entity_poly.type
_entity_poly.pdbx_seq_one_letter_code
_entity_poly.pdbx_strand_id
1 'polypeptide(L)'
;MEELKHCPSTLKEGFSTYSPEACRKLFGGKQVSHILDFDSPNNNSADSTDYAEHIGRISLSGVQPKGALVLRDGSLRKPKEGERGEYILKPAPESYALLERKYCPANEHLTMQMAAQAYGIETAANALCFFRDGEAAYITKRFDVAPDGSKYPQEDFASLAGLTKANGGTNYKYGVLSYEDCADIIRRYVRAAQVDLLRFFRVVLFNYITLNDDAHLKNFSLIDRGNGDYRLAPAYDLINTSLHLRTPQIFALEKGLFKEGMRMTDTHTVDRTDFEEFGRRIGLPDRMVKREVDTFAKVSLLALGLIERSFLSEELKKSYRQSYQYRCFTLK
;
A
#
# COMPACT_ATOMS: atom_id res chain seq x y z
N MET A 1 10.67 -19.77 16.45
CA MET A 1 9.49 -19.22 15.73
C MET A 1 8.38 -20.25 15.77
N GLU A 2 7.16 -19.87 16.11
CA GLU A 2 6.01 -20.77 15.95
C GLU A 2 5.82 -21.13 14.47
N GLU A 3 5.35 -22.36 14.22
CA GLU A 3 5.06 -22.80 12.86
C GLU A 3 3.89 -22.00 12.30
N LEU A 4 4.05 -21.45 11.08
CA LEU A 4 2.99 -20.69 10.42
C LEU A 4 1.80 -21.61 10.10
N LYS A 5 0.60 -21.13 10.32
CA LYS A 5 -0.66 -21.82 9.98
C LYS A 5 -1.28 -21.33 8.68
N HIS A 6 -0.81 -20.18 8.19
CA HIS A 6 -1.31 -19.50 6.99
C HIS A 6 -0.15 -19.06 6.10
N CYS A 7 -0.38 -19.10 4.79
CA CYS A 7 0.60 -18.61 3.82
C CYS A 7 0.94 -17.13 4.08
N PRO A 8 2.20 -16.75 4.27
CA PRO A 8 2.59 -15.38 4.58
C PRO A 8 2.47 -14.41 3.39
N SER A 9 1.90 -14.84 2.27
CA SER A 9 1.48 -13.96 1.17
C SER A 9 -0.04 -13.96 1.01
N THR A 10 -0.66 -15.11 0.71
CA THR A 10 -2.09 -15.17 0.37
C THR A 10 -3.02 -15.28 1.57
N LEU A 11 -2.52 -15.47 2.77
CA LEU A 11 -3.28 -15.77 4.00
C LEU A 11 -4.14 -17.04 3.91
N LYS A 12 -3.88 -17.93 2.94
CA LYS A 12 -4.56 -19.23 2.84
C LYS A 12 -4.12 -20.15 3.96
N GLU A 13 -5.06 -20.88 4.53
CA GLU A 13 -4.84 -21.88 5.59
C GLU A 13 -4.08 -23.10 5.06
N GLY A 14 -3.40 -23.81 5.97
CA GLY A 14 -2.72 -25.08 5.70
C GLY A 14 -1.35 -24.92 5.06
N PHE A 15 -0.74 -23.74 5.15
CA PHE A 15 0.62 -23.49 4.65
C PHE A 15 1.52 -22.97 5.77
N SER A 16 2.60 -23.68 6.02
CA SER A 16 3.68 -23.25 6.94
C SER A 16 4.76 -22.39 6.24
N THR A 17 4.58 -22.08 4.94
CA THR A 17 5.42 -21.22 4.12
C THR A 17 4.60 -20.65 2.95
N TYR A 18 5.26 -20.08 1.94
CA TYR A 18 4.57 -19.56 0.76
C TYR A 18 3.83 -20.65 -0.01
N SER A 19 2.55 -20.42 -0.31
CA SER A 19 1.76 -21.29 -1.16
C SER A 19 2.27 -21.32 -2.61
N PRO A 20 1.95 -22.35 -3.42
CA PRO A 20 2.31 -22.36 -4.84
C PRO A 20 1.81 -21.15 -5.63
N GLU A 21 0.65 -20.59 -5.26
CA GLU A 21 0.14 -19.36 -5.85
C GLU A 21 1.03 -18.15 -5.51
N ALA A 22 1.44 -18.02 -4.24
CA ALA A 22 2.36 -16.99 -3.78
C ALA A 22 3.71 -17.09 -4.53
N CYS A 23 4.24 -18.30 -4.65
CA CYS A 23 5.49 -18.55 -5.36
C CYS A 23 5.40 -18.13 -6.84
N ARG A 24 4.27 -18.40 -7.52
CA ARG A 24 4.08 -17.95 -8.92
C ARG A 24 4.04 -16.43 -9.02
N LYS A 25 3.29 -15.77 -8.16
CA LYS A 25 3.11 -14.29 -8.21
C LYS A 25 4.40 -13.54 -7.86
N LEU A 26 5.08 -13.95 -6.79
CA LEU A 26 6.24 -13.24 -6.26
C LEU A 26 7.56 -13.72 -6.88
N PHE A 27 7.75 -15.05 -7.00
CA PHE A 27 9.07 -15.66 -7.20
C PHE A 27 9.18 -16.42 -8.52
N GLY A 28 8.28 -16.17 -9.48
CA GLY A 28 8.31 -16.86 -10.78
C GLY A 28 8.15 -18.38 -10.68
N GLY A 29 7.43 -18.87 -9.67
CA GLY A 29 7.18 -20.28 -9.40
C GLY A 29 8.28 -20.99 -8.58
N LYS A 30 9.36 -20.31 -8.24
CA LYS A 30 10.43 -20.87 -7.39
C LYS A 30 9.98 -20.98 -5.94
N GLN A 31 10.36 -22.06 -5.27
CA GLN A 31 10.23 -22.19 -3.82
C GLN A 31 11.23 -21.26 -3.15
N VAL A 32 10.77 -20.47 -2.19
CA VAL A 32 11.57 -19.46 -1.49
C VAL A 32 11.33 -19.59 0.00
N SER A 33 12.38 -19.46 0.80
CA SER A 33 12.25 -19.36 2.25
C SER A 33 11.53 -18.08 2.64
N HIS A 34 10.57 -18.18 3.58
CA HIS A 34 9.96 -17.02 4.20
C HIS A 34 10.81 -16.44 5.34
N ILE A 35 11.93 -17.09 5.66
CA ILE A 35 12.91 -16.66 6.66
C ILE A 35 14.13 -16.12 5.94
N LEU A 36 14.52 -14.89 6.33
CA LEU A 36 15.75 -14.23 5.89
C LEU A 36 16.96 -14.79 6.66
N ASP A 37 18.14 -14.80 6.05
CA ASP A 37 19.38 -15.30 6.64
C ASP A 37 20.14 -14.24 7.48
N PHE A 38 19.52 -13.11 7.76
CA PHE A 38 20.04 -12.03 8.57
C PHE A 38 19.01 -11.52 9.59
N ASP A 39 19.49 -10.83 10.63
CA ASP A 39 18.67 -10.30 11.70
C ASP A 39 18.02 -8.96 11.33
N SER A 40 16.99 -8.59 12.10
CA SER A 40 16.30 -7.31 11.92
C SER A 40 17.24 -6.14 12.23
N PRO A 41 17.06 -4.97 11.58
CA PRO A 41 17.88 -3.78 11.86
C PRO A 41 17.70 -3.25 13.30
N ASN A 42 16.64 -3.67 13.98
CA ASN A 42 16.35 -3.27 15.37
C ASN A 42 17.13 -4.08 16.42
N ASN A 43 17.86 -5.11 16.00
CA ASN A 43 18.77 -5.88 16.86
C ASN A 43 20.18 -5.31 16.73
N ASN A 44 20.85 -4.99 17.85
CA ASN A 44 22.22 -4.46 17.92
C ASN A 44 23.30 -5.47 17.47
N SER A 45 23.09 -6.17 16.38
CA SER A 45 24.06 -7.07 15.75
C SER A 45 24.86 -6.33 14.67
N ALA A 46 26.05 -6.83 14.34
CA ALA A 46 26.86 -6.28 13.24
C ALA A 46 26.10 -6.25 11.90
N ASP A 47 25.21 -7.23 11.67
CA ASP A 47 24.35 -7.33 10.48
C ASP A 47 23.32 -6.18 10.43
N SER A 48 22.85 -5.68 11.58
CA SER A 48 21.86 -4.60 11.63
C SER A 48 22.47 -3.24 11.28
N THR A 49 23.73 -3.03 11.63
CA THR A 49 24.47 -1.78 11.30
C THR A 49 24.67 -1.67 9.78
N ASP A 50 25.11 -2.74 9.14
CA ASP A 50 25.33 -2.79 7.69
C ASP A 50 24.01 -2.62 6.90
N TYR A 51 22.90 -3.14 7.46
CA TYR A 51 21.57 -2.93 6.88
C TYR A 51 21.10 -1.47 7.03
N ALA A 52 21.33 -0.83 8.16
CA ALA A 52 20.94 0.55 8.43
C ALA A 52 21.67 1.56 7.52
N GLU A 53 22.92 1.33 7.17
CA GLU A 53 23.71 2.19 6.27
C GLU A 53 23.20 2.17 4.83
N HIS A 54 22.56 1.08 4.38
CA HIS A 54 21.98 0.94 3.05
C HIS A 54 20.51 1.39 2.94
N ILE A 55 19.91 1.86 4.03
CA ILE A 55 18.54 2.36 4.06
C ILE A 55 18.50 3.85 3.65
N GLY A 56 18.19 4.10 2.39
CA GLY A 56 17.85 5.44 1.93
C GLY A 56 16.48 5.89 2.40
N ARG A 57 16.46 6.95 3.22
CA ARG A 57 15.34 7.80 3.69
C ARG A 57 13.91 7.20 3.83
N ILE A 58 13.39 7.42 4.95
CA ILE A 58 12.24 7.04 5.79
C ILE A 58 10.85 7.50 5.31
N SER A 59 9.80 6.63 5.34
CA SER A 59 8.35 6.98 5.33
C SER A 59 7.43 5.80 5.75
N LEU A 60 6.69 5.73 6.71
CA LEU A 60 5.32 6.21 6.98
C LEU A 60 5.50 7.68 7.14
N SER A 61 5.19 8.43 6.11
CA SER A 61 5.45 9.86 6.12
C SER A 61 6.88 10.27 6.51
N GLY A 62 7.88 9.44 6.27
CA GLY A 62 9.26 9.72 6.61
C GLY A 62 9.94 8.77 7.61
N VAL A 63 9.30 7.69 8.12
CA VAL A 63 9.81 6.94 9.28
C VAL A 63 10.03 5.44 9.05
N GLN A 64 9.60 4.83 7.93
CA GLN A 64 9.79 3.40 7.68
C GLN A 64 11.04 3.10 6.88
N PRO A 65 12.00 2.30 7.40
CA PRO A 65 13.18 1.88 6.65
C PRO A 65 12.80 1.02 5.45
N LYS A 66 13.52 1.17 4.34
CA LYS A 66 13.33 0.37 3.12
C LYS A 66 14.66 -0.18 2.64
N GLY A 67 14.71 -1.48 2.36
CA GLY A 67 15.88 -2.15 1.80
C GLY A 67 15.56 -2.80 0.46
N ALA A 68 16.60 -3.05 -0.34
CA ALA A 68 16.49 -3.81 -1.56
C ALA A 68 16.85 -5.27 -1.32
N LEU A 69 16.14 -6.21 -1.98
CA LEU A 69 16.49 -7.62 -1.99
C LEU A 69 16.47 -8.17 -3.42
N VAL A 70 17.23 -9.24 -3.63
CA VAL A 70 17.26 -10.07 -4.83
C VAL A 70 16.97 -11.52 -4.48
N LEU A 71 16.43 -12.27 -5.43
CA LEU A 71 16.21 -13.71 -5.26
C LEU A 71 17.41 -14.50 -5.80
N ARG A 72 18.15 -15.18 -4.92
CA ARG A 72 19.26 -16.07 -5.26
C ARG A 72 19.14 -17.39 -4.50
N ASP A 73 19.31 -18.51 -5.21
CA ASP A 73 19.36 -19.87 -4.63
C ASP A 73 18.18 -20.20 -3.70
N GLY A 74 16.96 -19.77 -4.08
CA GLY A 74 15.75 -19.97 -3.28
C GLY A 74 15.64 -19.12 -2.02
N SER A 75 16.51 -18.11 -1.86
CA SER A 75 16.53 -17.19 -0.73
C SER A 75 16.53 -15.74 -1.16
N LEU A 76 15.86 -14.90 -0.37
CA LEU A 76 15.93 -13.44 -0.51
C LEU A 76 17.20 -12.93 0.17
N ARG A 77 18.03 -12.20 -0.57
CA ARG A 77 19.35 -11.72 -0.11
C ARG A 77 19.55 -10.26 -0.43
N LYS A 78 20.44 -9.61 0.30
CA LYS A 78 20.92 -8.27 -0.03
C LYS A 78 21.55 -8.26 -1.43
N PRO A 79 21.31 -7.23 -2.28
CA PRO A 79 21.99 -7.09 -3.57
C PRO A 79 23.50 -6.95 -3.38
N LYS A 80 24.28 -7.43 -4.36
CA LYS A 80 25.70 -7.10 -4.46
C LYS A 80 25.86 -5.67 -4.96
N GLU A 81 27.07 -5.12 -4.82
CA GLU A 81 27.40 -3.82 -5.38
C GLU A 81 27.08 -3.77 -6.89
N GLY A 82 26.37 -2.74 -7.31
CA GLY A 82 25.90 -2.59 -8.70
C GLY A 82 24.70 -3.45 -9.10
N GLU A 83 24.24 -4.37 -8.25
CA GLU A 83 23.09 -5.21 -8.53
C GLU A 83 21.77 -4.49 -8.18
N ARG A 84 20.79 -4.54 -9.09
CA ARG A 84 19.49 -3.95 -8.86
C ARG A 84 18.60 -4.87 -8.02
N GLY A 85 17.98 -4.31 -6.96
CA GLY A 85 16.99 -5.03 -6.17
C GLY A 85 15.72 -5.33 -6.99
N GLU A 86 15.21 -6.54 -6.85
CA GLU A 86 13.93 -7.00 -7.42
C GLU A 86 12.76 -6.81 -6.46
N TYR A 87 13.06 -6.75 -5.17
CA TYR A 87 12.10 -6.62 -4.08
C TYR A 87 12.46 -5.43 -3.21
N ILE A 88 11.42 -4.82 -2.62
CA ILE A 88 11.56 -3.82 -1.55
C ILE A 88 11.18 -4.51 -0.25
N LEU A 89 12.08 -4.45 0.73
CA LEU A 89 11.88 -4.92 2.10
C LEU A 89 11.53 -3.74 2.99
N LYS A 90 10.50 -3.87 3.81
CA LYS A 90 10.10 -2.87 4.80
C LYS A 90 10.02 -3.55 6.18
N PRO A 91 11.02 -3.38 7.04
CA PRO A 91 10.95 -3.78 8.43
C PRO A 91 9.93 -2.95 9.22
N ALA A 92 9.69 -3.32 10.46
CA ALA A 92 8.95 -2.47 11.39
C ALA A 92 9.65 -1.11 11.54
N PRO A 93 8.90 0.01 11.58
CA PRO A 93 9.49 1.33 11.78
C PRO A 93 10.09 1.46 13.18
N GLU A 94 11.16 2.27 13.30
CA GLU A 94 11.84 2.51 14.58
C GLU A 94 11.18 3.59 15.43
N SER A 95 10.27 4.38 14.85
CA SER A 95 9.67 5.51 15.53
C SER A 95 8.79 5.12 16.71
N TYR A 96 9.16 5.55 17.90
CA TYR A 96 8.35 5.38 19.13
C TYR A 96 7.08 6.24 19.14
N ALA A 97 6.90 7.14 18.19
CA ALA A 97 5.67 7.90 18.02
C ALA A 97 4.51 7.04 17.49
N LEU A 98 4.83 5.89 16.88
CA LEU A 98 3.85 4.94 16.34
C LEU A 98 3.41 3.94 17.41
N LEU A 99 2.09 3.74 17.50
CA LEU A 99 1.49 2.67 18.32
C LEU A 99 1.73 1.33 17.63
N GLU A 100 1.94 0.27 18.41
CA GLU A 100 2.01 -1.12 17.91
C GLU A 100 2.88 -1.30 16.65
N ARG A 101 3.97 -0.53 16.55
CA ARG A 101 4.84 -0.40 15.37
C ARG A 101 5.35 -1.73 14.80
N LYS A 102 5.55 -2.75 15.66
CA LYS A 102 5.99 -4.10 15.24
C LYS A 102 5.00 -4.77 14.29
N TYR A 103 3.73 -4.35 14.28
CA TYR A 103 2.69 -4.88 13.41
C TYR A 103 2.49 -4.06 12.12
N CYS A 104 3.24 -2.98 11.90
CA CYS A 104 3.16 -2.23 10.63
C CYS A 104 3.35 -3.13 9.39
N PRO A 105 4.35 -4.05 9.34
CA PRO A 105 4.49 -4.98 8.22
C PRO A 105 3.27 -5.87 8.01
N ALA A 106 2.71 -6.42 9.09
CA ALA A 106 1.53 -7.29 9.03
C ALA A 106 0.26 -6.52 8.62
N ASN A 107 0.13 -5.26 9.04
CA ASN A 107 -0.97 -4.38 8.67
C ASN A 107 -0.90 -4.00 7.17
N GLU A 108 0.26 -3.56 6.67
CA GLU A 108 0.44 -3.27 5.25
C GLU A 108 0.15 -4.51 4.41
N HIS A 109 0.68 -5.67 4.79
CA HIS A 109 0.41 -6.93 4.12
C HIS A 109 -1.09 -7.26 4.09
N LEU A 110 -1.78 -7.22 5.23
CA LEU A 110 -3.22 -7.48 5.30
C LEU A 110 -4.01 -6.53 4.39
N THR A 111 -3.73 -5.24 4.47
CA THR A 111 -4.45 -4.21 3.70
C THR A 111 -4.24 -4.41 2.19
N MET A 112 -3.02 -4.72 1.76
CA MET A 112 -2.69 -5.07 0.37
C MET A 112 -3.42 -6.34 -0.09
N GLN A 113 -3.51 -7.38 0.76
CA GLN A 113 -4.23 -8.61 0.43
C GLN A 113 -5.75 -8.39 0.39
N MET A 114 -6.31 -7.54 1.26
CA MET A 114 -7.71 -7.13 1.18
C MET A 114 -8.01 -6.40 -0.13
N ALA A 115 -7.18 -5.45 -0.54
CA ALA A 115 -7.31 -4.74 -1.81
C ALA A 115 -7.37 -5.72 -2.99
N ALA A 116 -6.41 -6.64 -3.05
CA ALA A 116 -6.29 -7.59 -4.15
C ALA A 116 -7.39 -8.65 -4.16
N GLN A 117 -7.62 -9.33 -3.03
CA GLN A 117 -8.47 -10.52 -2.98
C GLN A 117 -9.95 -10.18 -2.78
N ALA A 118 -10.28 -9.21 -1.91
CA ALA A 118 -11.66 -8.89 -1.58
C ALA A 118 -12.27 -7.83 -2.50
N TYR A 119 -11.44 -6.93 -3.02
CA TYR A 119 -11.90 -5.82 -3.85
C TYR A 119 -11.40 -5.87 -5.31
N GLY A 120 -10.56 -6.84 -5.67
CA GLY A 120 -10.05 -6.98 -7.04
C GLY A 120 -9.28 -5.74 -7.54
N ILE A 121 -8.63 -5.00 -6.63
CA ILE A 121 -7.76 -3.89 -6.97
C ILE A 121 -6.41 -4.48 -7.40
N GLU A 122 -5.90 -4.04 -8.55
CA GLU A 122 -4.56 -4.44 -9.00
C GLU A 122 -3.52 -3.85 -8.05
N THR A 123 -2.76 -4.73 -7.37
CA THR A 123 -1.74 -4.36 -6.39
C THR A 123 -0.37 -4.88 -6.78
N ALA A 124 0.69 -4.25 -6.28
CA ALA A 124 2.02 -4.84 -6.29
C ALA A 124 2.00 -6.20 -5.56
N ALA A 125 2.65 -7.22 -6.15
CA ALA A 125 2.74 -8.53 -5.51
C ALA A 125 3.54 -8.43 -4.22
N ASN A 126 3.00 -8.96 -3.11
CA ASN A 126 3.53 -8.73 -1.77
C ASN A 126 3.39 -9.94 -0.85
N ALA A 127 4.16 -9.95 0.22
CA ALA A 127 4.13 -10.95 1.27
C ALA A 127 4.75 -10.42 2.58
N LEU A 128 4.61 -11.20 3.65
CA LEU A 128 5.50 -11.13 4.79
C LEU A 128 6.68 -12.08 4.60
N CYS A 129 7.82 -11.69 5.13
CA CYS A 129 8.94 -12.56 5.48
C CYS A 129 9.35 -12.27 6.93
N PHE A 130 10.22 -13.11 7.46
CA PHE A 130 10.66 -12.99 8.85
C PHE A 130 12.18 -12.94 8.88
N PHE A 131 12.72 -12.05 9.65
CA PHE A 131 14.14 -12.06 9.95
C PHE A 131 14.50 -13.31 10.74
N ARG A 132 15.80 -13.66 10.79
CA ARG A 132 16.31 -14.80 11.54
C ARG A 132 15.96 -14.75 13.04
N ASP A 133 15.86 -13.56 13.61
CA ASP A 133 15.42 -13.31 14.98
C ASP A 133 13.89 -13.39 15.18
N GLY A 134 13.12 -13.62 14.11
CA GLY A 134 11.68 -13.79 14.17
C GLY A 134 10.86 -12.53 13.95
N GLU A 135 11.48 -11.35 13.84
CA GLU A 135 10.78 -10.10 13.55
C GLU A 135 10.19 -10.12 12.13
N ALA A 136 8.95 -9.65 11.98
CA ALA A 136 8.28 -9.61 10.68
C ALA A 136 8.76 -8.43 9.83
N ALA A 137 8.85 -8.65 8.53
CA ALA A 137 9.01 -7.59 7.54
C ALA A 137 8.03 -7.78 6.37
N TYR A 138 7.57 -6.68 5.81
CA TYR A 138 6.81 -6.68 4.56
C TYR A 138 7.76 -6.69 3.37
N ILE A 139 7.46 -7.50 2.36
CA ILE A 139 8.15 -7.48 1.08
C ILE A 139 7.18 -7.22 -0.05
N THR A 140 7.61 -6.45 -1.05
CA THR A 140 6.87 -6.26 -2.29
C THR A 140 7.80 -6.43 -3.48
N LYS A 141 7.30 -7.13 -4.51
CA LYS A 141 8.01 -7.27 -5.78
C LYS A 141 7.91 -5.95 -6.54
N ARG A 142 9.02 -5.48 -7.06
CA ARG A 142 9.05 -4.29 -7.92
C ARG A 142 8.29 -4.56 -9.21
N PHE A 143 7.30 -3.75 -9.49
CA PHE A 143 6.51 -3.80 -10.72
C PHE A 143 7.09 -2.92 -11.84
N ASP A 144 8.06 -2.07 -11.50
CA ASP A 144 8.79 -1.20 -12.43
C ASP A 144 10.02 -1.88 -13.06
N VAL A 145 10.18 -3.19 -12.89
CA VAL A 145 11.24 -3.99 -13.50
C VAL A 145 10.64 -4.91 -14.55
N ALA A 146 11.12 -4.79 -15.77
CA ALA A 146 10.75 -5.63 -16.89
C ALA A 146 11.37 -7.03 -16.80
N PRO A 147 10.86 -8.05 -17.55
CA PRO A 147 11.41 -9.40 -17.52
C PRO A 147 12.89 -9.51 -17.94
N ASP A 148 13.38 -8.58 -18.74
CA ASP A 148 14.79 -8.48 -19.16
C ASP A 148 15.68 -7.74 -18.13
N GLY A 149 15.11 -7.33 -16.98
CA GLY A 149 15.80 -6.59 -15.93
C GLY A 149 15.90 -5.07 -16.17
N SER A 150 15.42 -4.56 -17.30
CA SER A 150 15.32 -3.12 -17.54
C SER A 150 14.28 -2.46 -16.63
N LYS A 151 14.32 -1.14 -16.53
CA LYS A 151 13.34 -0.41 -15.69
C LYS A 151 12.30 0.26 -16.58
N TYR A 152 11.02 0.00 -16.27
CA TYR A 152 9.94 0.83 -16.81
C TYR A 152 9.99 2.24 -16.20
N PRO A 153 9.86 3.30 -17.01
CA PRO A 153 9.70 4.66 -16.50
C PRO A 153 8.47 4.72 -15.59
N GLN A 154 8.66 5.26 -14.40
CA GLN A 154 7.60 5.46 -13.40
C GLN A 154 7.77 6.84 -12.77
N GLU A 155 6.66 7.59 -12.68
CA GLU A 155 6.63 8.90 -12.05
C GLU A 155 5.48 8.99 -11.06
N ASP A 156 5.75 9.45 -9.84
CA ASP A 156 4.70 9.69 -8.85
C ASP A 156 3.93 11.00 -9.13
N PHE A 157 2.73 11.13 -8.56
CA PHE A 157 1.86 12.27 -8.84
C PHE A 157 2.42 13.59 -8.33
N ALA A 158 3.25 13.61 -7.29
CA ALA A 158 3.93 14.82 -6.88
C ALA A 158 4.92 15.28 -7.96
N SER A 159 5.73 14.36 -8.51
CA SER A 159 6.66 14.63 -9.62
C SER A 159 5.93 15.09 -10.88
N LEU A 160 4.84 14.39 -11.27
CA LEU A 160 4.02 14.75 -12.43
C LEU A 160 3.34 16.13 -12.31
N ALA A 161 3.04 16.55 -11.07
CA ALA A 161 2.53 17.88 -10.76
C ALA A 161 3.65 18.94 -10.64
N GLY A 162 4.92 18.55 -10.77
CA GLY A 162 6.06 19.45 -10.60
C GLY A 162 6.28 19.91 -9.16
N LEU A 163 5.74 19.17 -8.18
CA LEU A 163 5.81 19.53 -6.76
C LEU A 163 7.10 18.99 -6.11
N THR A 164 7.78 19.86 -5.39
CA THR A 164 9.00 19.59 -4.63
C THR A 164 8.96 20.32 -3.29
N LYS A 165 9.90 20.04 -2.41
CA LYS A 165 10.06 20.82 -1.17
C LYS A 165 10.32 22.30 -1.44
N ALA A 166 10.94 22.63 -2.56
CA ALA A 166 11.32 24.01 -2.90
C ALA A 166 10.09 24.88 -3.26
N ASN A 167 9.07 24.31 -3.93
CA ASN A 167 7.90 25.05 -4.40
C ASN A 167 6.59 24.70 -3.70
N GLY A 168 6.53 23.58 -2.97
CA GLY A 168 5.34 23.14 -2.21
C GLY A 168 5.55 23.08 -0.70
N GLY A 169 6.74 23.49 -0.21
CA GLY A 169 7.08 23.41 1.21
C GLY A 169 7.32 21.96 1.71
N THR A 170 7.51 21.81 3.01
CA THR A 170 7.78 20.50 3.63
C THR A 170 6.61 19.52 3.49
N ASN A 171 5.39 20.05 3.36
CA ASN A 171 4.13 19.29 3.28
C ASN A 171 3.61 19.10 1.83
N TYR A 172 4.46 19.32 0.81
CA TYR A 172 4.05 19.34 -0.61
C TYR A 172 3.29 18.10 -1.08
N LYS A 173 3.54 16.96 -0.47
CA LYS A 173 2.90 15.69 -0.84
C LYS A 173 1.48 15.52 -0.27
N TYR A 174 1.06 16.38 0.69
CA TYR A 174 -0.24 16.32 1.37
C TYR A 174 -1.10 17.56 1.14
N GLY A 175 -0.49 18.75 1.21
CA GLY A 175 -1.22 20.03 1.40
C GLY A 175 -1.60 20.76 0.12
N VAL A 176 -1.07 20.37 -1.05
CA VAL A 176 -1.21 21.20 -2.27
C VAL A 176 -2.40 20.79 -3.13
N LEU A 177 -2.57 19.49 -3.38
CA LEU A 177 -3.56 18.94 -4.30
C LEU A 177 -4.66 18.16 -3.55
N SER A 178 -5.82 18.03 -4.22
CA SER A 178 -6.91 17.13 -3.88
C SER A 178 -6.85 15.83 -4.67
N TYR A 179 -7.72 14.85 -4.35
CA TYR A 179 -7.87 13.67 -5.20
C TYR A 179 -8.52 14.00 -6.56
N GLU A 180 -9.32 15.07 -6.67
CA GLU A 180 -9.83 15.57 -7.95
C GLU A 180 -8.69 16.11 -8.84
N ASP A 181 -7.70 16.81 -8.26
CA ASP A 181 -6.48 17.22 -8.99
C ASP A 181 -5.66 16.01 -9.44
N CYS A 182 -5.59 14.95 -8.64
CA CYS A 182 -4.96 13.68 -9.04
C CYS A 182 -5.62 13.05 -10.27
N ALA A 183 -6.95 13.15 -10.37
CA ALA A 183 -7.67 12.67 -11.56
C ALA A 183 -7.32 13.49 -12.82
N ASP A 184 -7.03 14.78 -12.69
CA ASP A 184 -6.56 15.60 -13.83
C ASP A 184 -5.17 15.18 -14.31
N ILE A 185 -4.29 14.75 -13.39
CA ILE A 185 -3.00 14.15 -13.77
C ILE A 185 -3.23 12.90 -14.65
N ILE A 186 -4.13 12.02 -14.24
CA ILE A 186 -4.47 10.83 -15.05
C ILE A 186 -5.00 11.25 -16.44
N ARG A 187 -5.94 12.20 -16.52
CA ARG A 187 -6.47 12.68 -17.81
C ARG A 187 -5.39 13.27 -18.71
N ARG A 188 -4.42 13.96 -18.12
CA ARG A 188 -3.36 14.63 -18.87
C ARG A 188 -2.38 13.65 -19.52
N TYR A 189 -2.06 12.56 -18.85
CA TYR A 189 -0.95 11.69 -19.26
C TYR A 189 -1.41 10.32 -19.77
N VAL A 190 -2.60 9.85 -19.42
CA VAL A 190 -3.09 8.51 -19.77
C VAL A 190 -4.04 8.57 -20.94
N ARG A 191 -3.74 7.85 -22.04
CA ARG A 191 -4.58 7.81 -23.24
C ARG A 191 -5.95 7.18 -22.97
N ALA A 192 -6.00 6.05 -22.26
CA ALA A 192 -7.24 5.36 -21.86
C ALA A 192 -7.73 5.83 -20.49
N ALA A 193 -7.75 7.15 -20.24
CA ALA A 193 -7.97 7.75 -18.92
C ALA A 193 -9.21 7.21 -18.18
N GLN A 194 -10.32 6.90 -18.88
CA GLN A 194 -11.54 6.40 -18.25
C GLN A 194 -11.36 5.11 -17.44
N VAL A 195 -10.52 4.20 -17.94
CA VAL A 195 -10.21 2.94 -17.24
C VAL A 195 -9.42 3.24 -15.97
N ASP A 196 -8.41 4.08 -16.07
CA ASP A 196 -7.54 4.39 -14.94
C ASP A 196 -8.19 5.37 -13.95
N LEU A 197 -9.11 6.23 -14.36
CA LEU A 197 -9.95 7.01 -13.46
C LEU A 197 -10.85 6.11 -12.60
N LEU A 198 -11.42 5.05 -13.19
CA LEU A 198 -12.20 4.08 -12.42
C LEU A 198 -11.29 3.30 -11.43
N ARG A 199 -10.11 2.88 -11.87
CA ARG A 199 -9.13 2.21 -10.98
C ARG A 199 -8.72 3.15 -9.83
N PHE A 200 -8.43 4.41 -10.13
CA PHE A 200 -8.10 5.43 -9.15
C PHE A 200 -9.24 5.67 -8.16
N PHE A 201 -10.48 5.84 -8.64
CA PHE A 201 -11.67 5.99 -7.81
C PHE A 201 -11.82 4.85 -6.81
N ARG A 202 -11.62 3.61 -7.26
CA ARG A 202 -11.66 2.41 -6.41
C ARG A 202 -10.56 2.40 -5.35
N VAL A 203 -9.35 2.86 -5.69
CA VAL A 203 -8.25 2.96 -4.71
C VAL A 203 -8.55 4.03 -3.67
N VAL A 204 -9.14 5.18 -4.06
CA VAL A 204 -9.54 6.23 -3.10
C VAL A 204 -10.65 5.73 -2.16
N LEU A 205 -11.69 5.04 -2.68
CA LEU A 205 -12.71 4.37 -1.86
C LEU A 205 -12.10 3.35 -0.91
N PHE A 206 -11.15 2.54 -1.39
CA PHE A 206 -10.49 1.54 -0.57
C PHE A 206 -9.67 2.17 0.56
N ASN A 207 -8.89 3.21 0.28
CA ASN A 207 -8.15 3.95 1.29
C ASN A 207 -9.08 4.55 2.35
N TYR A 208 -10.26 5.03 1.95
CA TYR A 208 -11.27 5.52 2.88
C TYR A 208 -11.80 4.43 3.80
N ILE A 209 -12.22 3.27 3.27
CA ILE A 209 -12.78 2.20 4.10
C ILE A 209 -11.74 1.48 4.97
N THR A 210 -10.46 1.59 4.62
CA THR A 210 -9.34 1.02 5.39
C THR A 210 -8.60 2.05 6.23
N LEU A 211 -9.07 3.31 6.28
CA LEU A 211 -8.46 4.40 7.06
C LEU A 211 -6.96 4.57 6.75
N ASN A 212 -6.62 4.66 5.47
CA ASN A 212 -5.28 4.97 5.02
C ASN A 212 -5.11 6.48 4.85
N ASP A 213 -4.71 7.17 5.90
CA ASP A 213 -4.42 8.61 5.86
C ASP A 213 -2.97 8.94 5.42
N ASP A 214 -2.24 7.96 4.92
CA ASP A 214 -0.93 8.14 4.30
C ASP A 214 -0.96 7.98 2.76
N ALA A 215 -2.15 7.89 2.15
CA ALA A 215 -2.36 7.80 0.70
C ALA A 215 -2.11 9.15 0.00
N HIS A 216 -0.89 9.67 0.12
CA HIS A 216 -0.47 10.96 -0.42
C HIS A 216 -0.02 10.88 -1.89
N LEU A 217 0.33 12.03 -2.51
CA LEU A 217 0.67 12.14 -3.93
C LEU A 217 1.78 11.18 -4.40
N LYS A 218 2.69 10.77 -3.52
CA LYS A 218 3.77 9.84 -3.87
C LYS A 218 3.37 8.37 -3.81
N ASN A 219 2.17 8.06 -3.31
CA ASN A 219 1.62 6.70 -3.27
C ASN A 219 0.74 6.38 -4.48
N PHE A 220 0.67 7.32 -5.42
CA PHE A 220 0.09 7.13 -6.75
C PHE A 220 1.14 7.43 -7.80
N SER A 221 1.24 6.59 -8.84
CA SER A 221 2.18 6.81 -9.92
C SER A 221 1.62 6.33 -11.26
N LEU A 222 2.17 6.89 -12.33
CA LEU A 222 2.00 6.39 -13.67
C LEU A 222 3.24 5.58 -14.07
N ILE A 223 3.02 4.51 -14.83
CA ILE A 223 4.07 3.64 -15.36
C ILE A 223 3.93 3.53 -16.87
N ASP A 224 5.03 3.71 -17.60
CA ASP A 224 5.13 3.46 -19.05
C ASP A 224 5.65 2.04 -19.28
N ARG A 225 4.80 1.18 -19.82
CA ARG A 225 5.18 -0.20 -20.18
C ARG A 225 5.71 -0.34 -21.61
N GLY A 226 5.99 0.77 -22.24
CA GLY A 226 6.58 0.88 -23.56
C GLY A 226 5.81 1.84 -24.47
N ASN A 227 6.54 2.56 -25.32
CA ASN A 227 6.02 3.47 -26.36
C ASN A 227 5.18 4.66 -25.86
N GLY A 228 5.38 5.12 -24.62
CA GLY A 228 4.61 6.22 -24.04
C GLY A 228 3.16 5.86 -23.72
N ASP A 229 2.86 4.55 -23.52
CA ASP A 229 1.55 4.07 -23.04
C ASP A 229 1.53 4.09 -21.51
N TYR A 230 1.32 5.28 -20.96
CA TYR A 230 1.21 5.49 -19.53
C TYR A 230 -0.11 4.94 -18.99
N ARG A 231 -0.02 4.31 -17.82
CA ARG A 231 -1.16 3.78 -17.04
C ARG A 231 -0.96 4.06 -15.56
N LEU A 232 -2.06 4.04 -14.82
CA LEU A 232 -1.99 4.01 -13.38
C LEU A 232 -1.25 2.73 -12.94
N ALA A 233 -0.19 2.91 -12.14
CA ALA A 233 0.56 1.80 -11.58
C ALA A 233 -0.33 0.90 -10.69
N PRO A 234 0.02 -0.38 -10.49
CA PRO A 234 -0.60 -1.19 -9.44
C PRO A 234 -0.55 -0.46 -8.10
N ALA A 235 -1.58 -0.57 -7.28
CA ALA A 235 -1.61 0.05 -5.96
C ALA A 235 -0.51 -0.51 -5.05
N TYR A 236 0.10 0.34 -4.25
CA TYR A 236 1.17 0.03 -3.30
C TYR A 236 1.05 0.91 -2.05
N ASP A 237 1.76 0.55 -1.00
CA ASP A 237 1.79 1.30 0.28
C ASP A 237 0.38 1.48 0.88
N LEU A 238 -0.48 0.44 0.78
CA LEU A 238 -1.81 0.44 1.39
C LEU A 238 -1.71 -0.09 2.83
N ILE A 239 -2.09 0.73 3.80
CA ILE A 239 -2.02 0.39 5.23
C ILE A 239 -3.16 1.05 6.00
N ASN A 240 -3.67 0.41 7.04
CA ASN A 240 -4.61 1.04 7.97
C ASN A 240 -3.82 1.86 9.01
N THR A 241 -3.66 3.14 8.77
CA THR A 241 -2.86 4.03 9.63
C THR A 241 -3.48 4.25 11.01
N SER A 242 -4.81 4.07 11.14
CA SER A 242 -5.51 4.25 12.42
C SER A 242 -5.08 3.27 13.51
N LEU A 243 -4.43 2.16 13.15
CA LEU A 243 -3.85 1.22 14.13
C LEU A 243 -2.54 1.72 14.73
N HIS A 244 -1.90 2.70 14.10
CA HIS A 244 -0.55 3.16 14.47
C HIS A 244 -0.46 4.63 14.82
N LEU A 245 -1.49 5.43 14.48
CA LEU A 245 -1.53 6.86 14.75
C LEU A 245 -2.50 7.19 15.89
N ARG A 246 -2.12 8.14 16.74
CA ARG A 246 -2.99 8.62 17.84
C ARG A 246 -4.15 9.46 17.33
N THR A 247 -3.96 10.20 16.25
CA THR A 247 -4.94 11.12 15.65
C THR A 247 -4.97 10.93 14.14
N PRO A 248 -5.53 9.79 13.66
CA PRO A 248 -5.63 9.54 12.23
C PRO A 248 -6.59 10.53 11.56
N GLN A 249 -6.25 10.96 10.36
CA GLN A 249 -7.13 11.78 9.51
C GLN A 249 -8.05 10.89 8.66
N ILE A 250 -9.05 11.49 8.01
CA ILE A 250 -9.93 10.75 7.08
C ILE A 250 -9.23 10.57 5.73
N PHE A 251 -8.53 11.59 5.27
CA PHE A 251 -7.78 11.59 4.02
C PHE A 251 -6.35 12.04 4.24
N ALA A 252 -5.42 11.49 3.45
CA ALA A 252 -4.04 11.93 3.43
C ALA A 252 -3.88 13.34 2.84
N LEU A 253 -4.65 13.66 1.79
CA LEU A 253 -4.60 15.00 1.19
C LEU A 253 -5.48 15.96 1.99
N GLU A 254 -4.91 17.08 2.42
CA GLU A 254 -5.58 18.08 3.28
C GLU A 254 -6.85 18.66 2.66
N LYS A 255 -6.89 18.76 1.33
CA LYS A 255 -8.10 19.17 0.60
C LYS A 255 -9.16 18.08 0.50
N GLY A 256 -8.81 16.83 0.78
CA GLY A 256 -9.71 15.69 0.61
C GLY A 256 -10.04 15.43 -0.85
N LEU A 257 -11.31 15.15 -1.14
CA LEU A 257 -11.76 14.75 -2.47
C LEU A 257 -11.76 15.90 -3.50
N PHE A 258 -12.04 17.15 -3.09
CA PHE A 258 -12.39 18.25 -3.99
C PHE A 258 -11.33 19.35 -4.06
N LYS A 259 -11.19 20.00 -5.22
CA LYS A 259 -10.20 21.08 -5.47
C LYS A 259 -10.33 22.26 -4.55
N GLU A 260 -11.57 22.67 -4.23
CA GLU A 260 -11.89 23.71 -3.28
C GLU A 260 -11.65 23.31 -1.81
N GLY A 261 -11.36 22.04 -1.59
CA GLY A 261 -11.26 21.43 -0.27
C GLY A 261 -12.61 20.97 0.29
N MET A 262 -12.55 20.09 1.27
CA MET A 262 -13.72 19.66 2.03
C MET A 262 -13.77 20.42 3.34
N ARG A 263 -14.93 20.99 3.68
CA ARG A 263 -15.16 21.56 5.00
C ARG A 263 -15.40 20.43 5.99
N MET A 264 -14.32 19.93 6.57
CA MET A 264 -14.39 18.96 7.66
C MET A 264 -14.82 19.70 8.93
N THR A 265 -16.11 19.68 9.22
CA THR A 265 -16.67 20.20 10.49
C THR A 265 -16.94 19.02 11.41
N ASP A 266 -17.09 19.27 12.72
CA ASP A 266 -17.42 18.23 13.71
C ASP A 266 -18.74 17.50 13.40
N THR A 267 -19.58 18.09 12.54
CA THR A 267 -20.87 17.54 12.13
C THR A 267 -20.83 16.89 10.73
N HIS A 268 -19.79 17.12 9.92
CA HIS A 268 -19.68 16.52 8.58
C HIS A 268 -18.97 15.18 8.65
N THR A 269 -19.70 14.12 8.36
CA THR A 269 -19.14 12.77 8.15
C THR A 269 -19.08 12.50 6.66
N VAL A 270 -17.90 12.18 6.14
CA VAL A 270 -17.74 11.75 4.74
C VAL A 270 -18.59 10.53 4.50
N ASP A 271 -19.45 10.58 3.49
CA ASP A 271 -20.43 9.55 3.18
C ASP A 271 -20.53 9.23 1.68
N ARG A 272 -21.57 8.49 1.32
CA ARG A 272 -21.89 8.12 -0.05
C ARG A 272 -21.98 9.31 -1.00
N THR A 273 -22.59 10.40 -0.56
CA THR A 273 -22.86 11.56 -1.44
C THR A 273 -21.60 12.27 -1.85
N ASP A 274 -20.60 12.34 -0.97
CA ASP A 274 -19.28 12.88 -1.28
C ASP A 274 -18.58 12.03 -2.37
N PHE A 275 -18.65 10.70 -2.27
CA PHE A 275 -18.04 9.83 -3.27
C PHE A 275 -18.80 9.80 -4.59
N GLU A 276 -20.12 9.90 -4.56
CA GLU A 276 -20.92 10.01 -5.80
C GLU A 276 -20.60 11.33 -6.52
N GLU A 277 -20.49 12.43 -5.79
CA GLU A 277 -20.06 13.72 -6.33
C GLU A 277 -18.60 13.66 -6.84
N PHE A 278 -17.68 13.06 -6.06
CA PHE A 278 -16.30 12.89 -6.50
C PHE A 278 -16.22 12.10 -7.82
N GLY A 279 -16.93 10.98 -7.90
CA GLY A 279 -16.97 10.15 -9.12
C GLY A 279 -17.48 10.93 -10.32
N ARG A 280 -18.54 11.74 -10.15
CA ARG A 280 -19.11 12.61 -11.19
C ARG A 280 -18.09 13.67 -11.64
N ARG A 281 -17.42 14.35 -10.70
CA ARG A 281 -16.44 15.41 -11.02
C ARG A 281 -15.21 14.87 -11.76
N ILE A 282 -14.77 13.67 -11.42
CA ILE A 282 -13.69 13.03 -12.16
C ILE A 282 -14.17 12.37 -13.48
N GLY A 283 -15.41 12.61 -13.91
CA GLY A 283 -15.93 12.24 -15.21
C GLY A 283 -16.29 10.77 -15.37
N LEU A 284 -16.58 10.06 -14.29
CA LEU A 284 -17.11 8.70 -14.36
C LEU A 284 -18.62 8.69 -14.57
N PRO A 285 -19.17 7.74 -15.35
CA PRO A 285 -20.62 7.60 -15.51
C PRO A 285 -21.30 7.28 -14.17
N ASP A 286 -22.41 7.96 -13.86
CA ASP A 286 -23.17 7.82 -12.60
C ASP A 286 -23.48 6.35 -12.24
N ARG A 287 -23.91 5.56 -13.23
CA ARG A 287 -24.20 4.13 -13.02
C ARG A 287 -22.96 3.37 -12.52
N MET A 288 -21.79 3.73 -13.02
CA MET A 288 -20.52 3.11 -12.66
C MET A 288 -20.12 3.52 -11.24
N VAL A 289 -20.22 4.81 -10.93
CA VAL A 289 -19.95 5.38 -9.60
C VAL A 289 -20.83 4.71 -8.54
N LYS A 290 -22.16 4.68 -8.74
CA LYS A 290 -23.09 4.05 -7.81
C LYS A 290 -22.79 2.59 -7.57
N ARG A 291 -22.48 1.82 -8.63
CA ARG A 291 -22.10 0.40 -8.51
C ARG A 291 -20.86 0.21 -7.65
N GLU A 292 -19.84 1.05 -7.86
CA GLU A 292 -18.60 0.93 -7.06
C GLU A 292 -18.88 1.33 -5.61
N VAL A 293 -19.56 2.45 -5.33
CA VAL A 293 -19.94 2.83 -3.97
C VAL A 293 -20.74 1.73 -3.28
N ASP A 294 -21.73 1.14 -3.96
CA ASP A 294 -22.50 0.00 -3.44
C ASP A 294 -21.63 -1.22 -3.12
N THR A 295 -20.57 -1.44 -3.89
CA THR A 295 -19.61 -2.52 -3.63
C THR A 295 -18.84 -2.27 -2.35
N PHE A 296 -18.34 -1.04 -2.14
CA PHE A 296 -17.56 -0.65 -0.97
C PHE A 296 -18.43 -0.40 0.28
N ALA A 297 -19.71 -0.12 0.14
CA ALA A 297 -20.67 -0.03 1.23
C ALA A 297 -20.98 -1.40 1.88
N LYS A 298 -20.69 -2.49 1.17
CA LYS A 298 -20.92 -3.86 1.67
C LYS A 298 -19.67 -4.39 2.38
N VAL A 299 -19.85 -4.86 3.60
CA VAL A 299 -18.79 -5.57 4.31
C VAL A 299 -18.50 -6.88 3.58
N SER A 300 -17.27 -7.04 3.08
CA SER A 300 -16.84 -8.25 2.40
C SER A 300 -16.53 -9.37 3.41
N LEU A 301 -17.20 -10.52 3.29
CA LEU A 301 -16.90 -11.70 4.11
C LEU A 301 -15.47 -12.20 3.87
N LEU A 302 -14.96 -12.07 2.65
CA LEU A 302 -13.58 -12.42 2.33
C LEU A 302 -12.60 -11.51 3.08
N ALA A 303 -12.87 -10.19 3.12
CA ALA A 303 -12.06 -9.23 3.89
C ALA A 303 -12.06 -9.59 5.38
N LEU A 304 -13.22 -9.92 5.97
CA LEU A 304 -13.29 -10.38 7.36
C LEU A 304 -12.46 -11.65 7.59
N GLY A 305 -12.55 -12.61 6.68
CA GLY A 305 -11.73 -13.83 6.76
C GLY A 305 -10.22 -13.57 6.63
N LEU A 306 -9.80 -12.57 5.83
CA LEU A 306 -8.41 -12.16 5.74
C LEU A 306 -7.92 -11.49 7.03
N ILE A 307 -8.75 -10.66 7.67
CA ILE A 307 -8.43 -10.04 8.97
C ILE A 307 -8.18 -11.13 10.01
N GLU A 308 -9.06 -12.15 10.09
CA GLU A 308 -8.90 -13.27 11.03
C GLU A 308 -7.59 -14.05 10.84
N ARG A 309 -7.22 -14.30 9.59
CA ARG A 309 -6.01 -15.06 9.23
C ARG A 309 -4.75 -14.21 9.15
N SER A 310 -4.86 -12.89 9.41
CA SER A 310 -3.70 -11.99 9.38
C SER A 310 -2.73 -12.24 10.53
N PHE A 311 -1.53 -11.69 10.39
CA PHE A 311 -0.47 -11.75 11.40
C PHE A 311 -0.53 -10.61 12.42
N LEU A 312 -1.68 -9.92 12.52
CA LEU A 312 -1.95 -8.93 13.56
C LEU A 312 -2.25 -9.62 14.91
N SER A 313 -2.09 -8.89 16.02
CA SER A 313 -2.60 -9.35 17.32
C SER A 313 -4.15 -9.37 17.32
N GLU A 314 -4.73 -10.13 18.25
CA GLU A 314 -6.20 -10.23 18.35
C GLU A 314 -6.85 -8.87 18.61
N GLU A 315 -6.21 -8.00 19.40
CA GLU A 315 -6.67 -6.63 19.64
C GLU A 315 -6.66 -5.80 18.36
N LEU A 316 -5.59 -5.90 17.56
CA LEU A 316 -5.50 -5.18 16.30
C LEU A 316 -6.45 -5.72 15.24
N LYS A 317 -6.68 -7.04 15.18
CA LYS A 317 -7.70 -7.64 14.32
C LYS A 317 -9.09 -7.11 14.66
N LYS A 318 -9.41 -7.03 15.95
CA LYS A 318 -10.68 -6.47 16.43
C LYS A 318 -10.84 -5.00 16.04
N SER A 319 -9.80 -4.18 16.27
CA SER A 319 -9.78 -2.76 15.93
C SER A 319 -9.91 -2.54 14.42
N TYR A 320 -9.16 -3.30 13.62
CA TYR A 320 -9.24 -3.26 12.15
C TYR A 320 -10.65 -3.59 11.66
N ARG A 321 -11.24 -4.69 12.16
CA ARG A 321 -12.60 -5.12 11.80
C ARG A 321 -13.63 -4.04 12.12
N GLN A 322 -13.58 -3.46 13.31
CA GLN A 322 -14.52 -2.43 13.74
C GLN A 322 -14.44 -1.19 12.87
N SER A 323 -13.24 -0.67 12.64
CA SER A 323 -13.03 0.52 11.80
C SER A 323 -13.45 0.29 10.34
N TYR A 324 -13.09 -0.85 9.75
CA TYR A 324 -13.50 -1.24 8.42
C TYR A 324 -15.02 -1.36 8.27
N GLN A 325 -15.70 -2.06 9.19
CA GLN A 325 -17.16 -2.21 9.16
C GLN A 325 -17.87 -0.86 9.30
N TYR A 326 -17.37 0.00 10.20
CA TYR A 326 -17.93 1.33 10.39
C TYR A 326 -17.80 2.18 9.11
N ARG A 327 -16.63 2.18 8.45
CA ARG A 327 -16.44 2.92 7.20
C ARG A 327 -17.28 2.38 6.04
N CYS A 328 -17.45 1.08 5.92
CA CYS A 328 -18.40 0.53 4.95
C CYS A 328 -19.84 0.99 5.26
N PHE A 329 -20.20 1.12 6.54
CA PHE A 329 -21.55 1.58 6.93
C PHE A 329 -21.79 3.05 6.54
N THR A 330 -20.80 3.94 6.65
CA THR A 330 -20.96 5.36 6.26
C THR A 330 -21.20 5.55 4.75
N LEU A 331 -20.93 4.52 3.94
CA LEU A 331 -21.21 4.54 2.49
C LEU A 331 -22.60 3.97 2.12
N LYS A 332 -23.44 3.58 3.08
CA LYS A 332 -24.81 3.11 2.81
C LYS A 332 -25.75 4.29 2.62
#